data_27c3ddfbb13b720ad739b96ac91a3f0a
#
_entry.id   27c3ddfbb13b720ad739b96ac91a3f0a
#
_cell.length_a   1.000
_cell.length_b   1.000
_cell.length_c   1.000
_cell.angle_alpha   90.00
_cell.angle_beta   90.00
_cell.angle_gamma   90.00
#
_symmetry.space_group_name_H-M   'P 1'
#
loop_
_entity.id
_entity.type
_entity.pdbx_description
1 polymer ?
#
loop_
_entity_poly.entity_id
_entity_poly.type
_entity_poly.pdbx_seq_one_letter_code
_entity_poly.pdbx_strand_id
1 'polypeptide(L)'
;MSEFNRMTVVAAAEIIEGMKTQAAFTTLALQWGVEERCGTGSVPSKANAMAHVAINQNPTVHTLNGLQPLERAMIELAIDADENVRRGKHDAWLRLVAGLRFDGFELVEKQVPAPSGRESLFGGDRLVKVLELTRMLPADVPGLEFREAESEIVQLLDRHAFTVAKGHLSQALSAFQRGEWSSANGELRNFYESYLNEMATGLGYMGSGDSKSKRDYLGGLQPPFLLSDYNEWHANNQKPQFVQGLMSRMHPHGGHPGLSEEEDATFRLQISLVTARLFLRRYNERKSILR
;
A
#
# COMPACT_ATOMS: atom_id res chain seq x y z
N MET A 1 13.30 -13.17 -6.88
CA MET A 1 12.21 -13.20 -7.89
C MET A 1 12.11 -11.83 -8.53
N SER A 2 11.74 -11.75 -9.81
CA SER A 2 11.43 -10.46 -10.46
C SER A 2 10.11 -9.91 -9.89
N GLU A 3 10.07 -8.64 -9.58
CA GLU A 3 8.86 -7.94 -9.08
C GLU A 3 7.91 -7.56 -10.23
N PHE A 4 8.47 -7.43 -11.44
CA PHE A 4 7.73 -6.98 -12.61
C PHE A 4 7.81 -7.99 -13.76
N ASN A 5 6.73 -8.09 -14.53
CA ASN A 5 6.70 -8.93 -15.72
C ASN A 5 7.56 -8.35 -16.86
N ARG A 6 7.90 -9.19 -17.83
CA ARG A 6 8.76 -8.78 -18.96
C ARG A 6 8.18 -7.63 -19.79
N MET A 7 6.86 -7.59 -19.96
CA MET A 7 6.19 -6.53 -20.73
C MET A 7 6.39 -5.18 -20.08
N THR A 8 6.27 -5.09 -18.74
CA THR A 8 6.48 -3.87 -17.96
C THR A 8 7.92 -3.36 -18.12
N VAL A 9 8.92 -4.25 -17.96
CA VAL A 9 10.34 -3.88 -18.07
C VAL A 9 10.71 -3.44 -19.49
N VAL A 10 10.23 -4.13 -20.52
CA VAL A 10 10.48 -3.75 -21.93
C VAL A 10 9.82 -2.42 -22.26
N ALA A 11 8.59 -2.20 -21.82
CA ALA A 11 7.89 -0.93 -22.04
C ALA A 11 8.63 0.24 -21.36
N ALA A 12 9.14 0.04 -20.14
CA ALA A 12 9.96 1.04 -19.46
C ALA A 12 11.24 1.38 -20.27
N ALA A 13 11.91 0.37 -20.82
CA ALA A 13 13.10 0.58 -21.65
C ALA A 13 12.80 1.41 -22.91
N GLU A 14 11.68 1.16 -23.59
CA GLU A 14 11.26 1.93 -24.76
C GLU A 14 10.93 3.40 -24.43
N ILE A 15 10.40 3.66 -23.24
CA ILE A 15 10.17 5.03 -22.78
C ILE A 15 11.50 5.71 -22.46
N ILE A 16 12.42 5.04 -21.75
CA ILE A 16 13.76 5.57 -21.42
C ILE A 16 14.53 5.90 -22.70
N GLU A 17 14.41 5.09 -23.75
CA GLU A 17 14.95 5.40 -25.08
C GLU A 17 14.52 6.80 -25.56
N GLY A 18 13.24 7.13 -25.42
CA GLY A 18 12.71 8.43 -25.79
C GLY A 18 13.14 9.59 -24.89
N MET A 19 13.57 9.31 -23.66
CA MET A 19 14.00 10.31 -22.69
C MET A 19 15.46 10.73 -22.83
N LYS A 20 16.32 9.88 -23.37
CA LYS A 20 17.77 10.01 -23.24
C LYS A 20 18.45 10.17 -24.60
N THR A 21 19.37 11.13 -24.66
CA THR A 21 20.37 11.20 -25.74
C THR A 21 21.38 10.05 -25.57
N GLN A 22 22.19 9.80 -26.61
CA GLN A 22 23.26 8.78 -26.58
C GLN A 22 24.21 8.99 -25.39
N ALA A 23 24.66 10.24 -25.16
CA ALA A 23 25.56 10.57 -24.06
C ALA A 23 24.87 10.37 -22.69
N ALA A 24 23.62 10.87 -22.54
CA ALA A 24 22.88 10.76 -21.31
C ALA A 24 22.57 9.30 -20.94
N PHE A 25 22.29 8.46 -21.94
CA PHE A 25 22.09 7.02 -21.70
C PHE A 25 23.37 6.32 -21.26
N THR A 26 24.51 6.68 -21.85
CA THR A 26 25.83 6.14 -21.43
C THR A 26 26.15 6.53 -19.99
N THR A 27 25.89 7.78 -19.61
CA THR A 27 26.07 8.27 -18.24
C THR A 27 25.15 7.51 -17.26
N LEU A 28 23.90 7.28 -17.63
CA LEU A 28 22.95 6.49 -16.83
C LEU A 28 23.43 5.06 -16.62
N ALA A 29 23.85 4.39 -17.70
CA ALA A 29 24.37 3.03 -17.64
C ALA A 29 25.61 2.93 -16.74
N LEU A 30 26.53 3.91 -16.83
CA LEU A 30 27.70 4.01 -15.94
C LEU A 30 27.29 4.21 -14.48
N GLN A 31 26.35 5.12 -14.21
CA GLN A 31 25.84 5.38 -12.86
C GLN A 31 25.23 4.12 -12.22
N TRP A 32 24.58 3.29 -13.04
CA TRP A 32 23.97 2.05 -12.59
C TRP A 32 24.93 0.84 -12.64
N GLY A 33 26.18 1.01 -13.11
CA GLY A 33 27.18 -0.06 -13.19
C GLY A 33 26.82 -1.17 -14.17
N VAL A 34 26.11 -0.83 -15.24
CA VAL A 34 25.66 -1.79 -16.29
C VAL A 34 26.18 -1.44 -17.69
N GLU A 35 27.11 -0.47 -17.81
CA GLU A 35 27.62 0.05 -19.07
C GLU A 35 28.23 -1.03 -19.96
N GLU A 36 29.03 -1.94 -19.40
CA GLU A 36 29.65 -3.03 -20.15
C GLU A 36 28.63 -3.98 -20.78
N ARG A 37 27.47 -4.14 -20.11
CA ARG A 37 26.39 -5.03 -20.55
C ARG A 37 25.44 -4.38 -21.53
N CYS A 38 25.38 -3.04 -21.56
CA CYS A 38 24.56 -2.26 -22.49
C CYS A 38 25.22 -2.10 -23.87
N GLY A 39 26.54 -2.35 -23.99
CA GLY A 39 27.27 -2.26 -25.25
C GLY A 39 27.43 -0.82 -25.79
N THR A 40 27.93 -0.70 -27.03
CA THR A 40 28.29 0.57 -27.68
C THR A 40 27.29 1.03 -28.75
N GLY A 41 26.17 0.34 -28.93
CA GLY A 41 25.18 0.59 -29.97
C GLY A 41 24.39 1.90 -29.83
N SER A 42 23.34 2.04 -30.65
CA SER A 42 22.38 3.16 -30.58
C SER A 42 21.60 3.15 -29.25
N VAL A 43 20.90 4.25 -28.94
CA VAL A 43 20.07 4.32 -27.69
C VAL A 43 19.05 3.18 -27.65
N PRO A 44 18.31 2.85 -28.72
CA PRO A 44 17.40 1.68 -28.72
C PRO A 44 18.12 0.36 -28.39
N SER A 45 19.29 0.13 -29.00
CA SER A 45 20.08 -1.06 -28.75
C SER A 45 20.52 -1.17 -27.29
N LYS A 46 20.98 -0.07 -26.70
CA LYS A 46 21.38 0.00 -25.29
C LYS A 46 20.20 -0.17 -24.33
N ALA A 47 19.04 0.43 -24.64
CA ALA A 47 17.82 0.28 -23.84
C ALA A 47 17.34 -1.17 -23.82
N ASN A 48 17.34 -1.85 -24.98
CA ASN A 48 17.02 -3.26 -25.07
C ASN A 48 18.00 -4.14 -24.31
N ALA A 49 19.30 -3.85 -24.38
CA ALA A 49 20.32 -4.57 -23.61
C ALA A 49 20.14 -4.37 -22.11
N MET A 50 19.82 -3.15 -21.66
CA MET A 50 19.51 -2.87 -20.25
C MET A 50 18.28 -3.63 -19.78
N ALA A 51 17.20 -3.67 -20.58
CA ALA A 51 16.02 -4.48 -20.28
C ALA A 51 16.37 -5.97 -20.14
N HIS A 52 17.23 -6.48 -21.04
CA HIS A 52 17.69 -7.86 -20.98
C HIS A 52 18.47 -8.14 -19.68
N VAL A 53 19.31 -7.21 -19.23
CA VAL A 53 20.04 -7.30 -17.95
C VAL A 53 19.05 -7.29 -16.77
N ALA A 54 18.07 -6.39 -16.78
CA ALA A 54 17.06 -6.29 -15.75
C ALA A 54 16.23 -7.58 -15.63
N ILE A 55 15.77 -8.14 -16.76
CA ILE A 55 14.94 -9.35 -16.79
C ILE A 55 15.70 -10.60 -16.32
N ASN A 56 16.97 -10.75 -16.70
CA ASN A 56 17.69 -12.02 -16.49
C ASN A 56 18.64 -12.01 -15.29
N GLN A 57 19.12 -10.86 -14.84
CA GLN A 57 20.14 -10.73 -13.78
C GLN A 57 19.66 -9.84 -12.64
N ASN A 58 18.90 -8.82 -12.97
CA ASN A 58 18.31 -7.84 -12.07
C ASN A 58 19.28 -7.33 -10.96
N PRO A 59 20.45 -6.80 -11.31
CA PRO A 59 21.42 -6.32 -10.33
C PRO A 59 20.82 -5.17 -9.51
N THR A 60 21.31 -5.03 -8.29
CA THR A 60 20.98 -3.86 -7.46
C THR A 60 21.78 -2.65 -7.93
N VAL A 61 21.11 -1.52 -8.10
CA VAL A 61 21.70 -0.26 -8.57
C VAL A 61 21.44 0.89 -7.59
N HIS A 62 22.31 1.90 -7.59
CA HIS A 62 22.11 3.12 -6.81
C HIS A 62 21.23 4.11 -7.56
N THR A 63 20.17 4.57 -6.92
CA THR A 63 19.26 5.61 -7.43
C THR A 63 19.14 6.75 -6.41
N LEU A 64 18.39 7.78 -6.72
CA LEU A 64 18.07 8.85 -5.76
C LEU A 64 17.24 8.34 -4.57
N ASN A 65 16.52 7.23 -4.77
CA ASN A 65 15.71 6.57 -3.74
C ASN A 65 16.47 5.48 -2.97
N GLY A 66 17.80 5.39 -3.16
CA GLY A 66 18.66 4.40 -2.54
C GLY A 66 18.99 3.21 -3.43
N LEU A 67 19.36 2.09 -2.81
CA LEU A 67 19.68 0.83 -3.49
C LEU A 67 18.38 0.10 -3.86
N GLN A 68 18.22 -0.25 -5.13
CA GLN A 68 17.05 -0.98 -5.60
C GLN A 68 17.38 -1.88 -6.82
N PRO A 69 16.55 -2.89 -7.14
CA PRO A 69 16.72 -3.71 -8.34
C PRO A 69 16.66 -2.87 -9.61
N LEU A 70 17.46 -3.24 -10.62
CA LEU A 70 17.53 -2.52 -11.91
C LEU A 70 16.18 -2.40 -12.59
N GLU A 71 15.34 -3.45 -12.56
CA GLU A 71 13.99 -3.40 -13.13
C GLU A 71 13.15 -2.28 -12.51
N ARG A 72 13.20 -2.12 -11.18
CA ARG A 72 12.47 -1.08 -10.46
C ARG A 72 13.01 0.31 -10.77
N ALA A 73 14.33 0.46 -10.80
CA ALA A 73 14.97 1.71 -11.19
C ALA A 73 14.58 2.17 -12.60
N MET A 74 14.51 1.24 -13.56
CA MET A 74 14.05 1.51 -14.93
C MET A 74 12.58 1.95 -14.96
N ILE A 75 11.71 1.28 -14.23
CA ILE A 75 10.27 1.59 -14.19
C ILE A 75 10.04 2.97 -13.56
N GLU A 76 10.63 3.26 -12.42
CA GLU A 76 10.53 4.57 -11.77
C GLU A 76 11.03 5.68 -12.69
N LEU A 77 12.17 5.49 -13.35
CA LEU A 77 12.67 6.45 -14.34
C LEU A 77 11.72 6.64 -15.53
N ALA A 78 11.09 5.58 -16.03
CA ALA A 78 10.13 5.67 -17.13
C ALA A 78 8.84 6.40 -16.71
N ILE A 79 8.41 6.26 -15.46
CA ILE A 79 7.25 6.97 -14.90
C ILE A 79 7.52 8.49 -14.84
N ASP A 80 8.76 8.89 -14.61
CA ASP A 80 9.17 10.30 -14.57
C ASP A 80 9.30 10.96 -15.96
N ALA A 81 9.00 10.21 -17.04
CA ALA A 81 9.01 10.76 -18.39
C ALA A 81 8.04 11.97 -18.52
N ASP A 82 8.47 13.01 -19.21
CA ASP A 82 7.63 14.15 -19.50
C ASP A 82 6.48 13.80 -20.47
N GLU A 83 5.49 14.67 -20.55
CA GLU A 83 4.29 14.44 -21.37
C GLU A 83 4.60 14.28 -22.87
N ASN A 84 5.65 14.95 -23.38
CA ASN A 84 6.02 14.84 -24.80
C ASN A 84 6.61 13.47 -25.09
N VAL A 85 7.45 12.95 -24.21
CA VAL A 85 8.00 11.58 -24.31
C VAL A 85 6.86 10.56 -24.23
N ARG A 86 5.94 10.71 -23.28
CA ARG A 86 4.78 9.80 -23.14
C ARG A 86 3.89 9.80 -24.40
N ARG A 87 3.67 10.97 -25.00
CA ARG A 87 2.95 11.07 -26.28
C ARG A 87 3.72 10.43 -27.43
N GLY A 88 5.02 10.67 -27.51
CA GLY A 88 5.89 10.09 -28.56
C GLY A 88 6.07 8.57 -28.43
N LYS A 89 5.92 8.03 -27.23
CA LYS A 89 6.01 6.58 -26.90
C LYS A 89 4.68 6.03 -26.38
N HIS A 90 3.57 6.51 -26.96
CA HIS A 90 2.22 6.24 -26.46
C HIS A 90 1.93 4.73 -26.25
N ASP A 91 2.27 3.89 -27.23
CA ASP A 91 2.03 2.44 -27.13
C ASP A 91 2.87 1.79 -26.03
N ALA A 92 4.11 2.24 -25.83
CA ALA A 92 4.95 1.79 -24.73
C ALA A 92 4.38 2.23 -23.38
N TRP A 93 3.88 3.46 -23.31
CA TRP A 93 3.23 3.96 -22.11
C TRP A 93 1.98 3.17 -21.73
N LEU A 94 1.12 2.84 -22.71
CA LEU A 94 -0.06 2.00 -22.47
C LEU A 94 0.34 0.59 -21.98
N ARG A 95 1.40 0.00 -22.56
CA ARG A 95 1.93 -1.30 -22.12
C ARG A 95 2.54 -1.23 -20.71
N LEU A 96 3.25 -0.14 -20.38
CA LEU A 96 3.77 0.06 -19.04
C LEU A 96 2.63 0.09 -18.01
N VAL A 97 1.61 0.93 -18.23
CA VAL A 97 0.47 1.05 -17.30
C VAL A 97 -0.30 -0.25 -17.16
N ALA A 98 -0.54 -0.97 -18.27
CA ALA A 98 -1.20 -2.28 -18.25
C ALA A 98 -0.36 -3.32 -17.52
N GLY A 99 0.95 -3.36 -17.80
CA GLY A 99 1.89 -4.27 -17.16
C GLY A 99 2.01 -4.05 -15.67
N LEU A 100 2.10 -2.80 -15.22
CA LEU A 100 2.10 -2.44 -13.81
C LEU A 100 0.85 -2.97 -13.09
N ARG A 101 -0.33 -2.88 -13.72
CA ARG A 101 -1.57 -3.43 -13.14
C ARG A 101 -1.52 -4.95 -13.01
N PHE A 102 -0.95 -5.66 -13.98
CA PHE A 102 -0.74 -7.11 -13.88
C PHE A 102 0.27 -7.49 -12.78
N ASP A 103 1.22 -6.60 -12.48
CA ASP A 103 2.21 -6.75 -11.42
C ASP A 103 1.67 -6.29 -10.05
N GLY A 104 0.41 -5.85 -9.97
CA GLY A 104 -0.21 -5.37 -8.73
C GLY A 104 0.17 -3.94 -8.35
N PHE A 105 0.52 -3.09 -9.34
CA PHE A 105 0.84 -1.68 -9.13
C PHE A 105 -0.08 -0.75 -9.90
N GLU A 106 -0.19 0.47 -9.40
CA GLU A 106 -0.89 1.58 -10.05
C GLU A 106 -0.09 2.87 -9.97
N LEU A 107 -0.37 3.78 -10.88
CA LEU A 107 0.19 5.13 -10.88
C LEU A 107 -0.80 6.09 -10.22
N VAL A 108 -0.38 6.72 -9.13
CA VAL A 108 -1.17 7.71 -8.40
C VAL A 108 -0.59 9.09 -8.64
N GLU A 109 -1.44 10.05 -9.06
CA GLU A 109 -1.04 11.44 -9.23
C GLU A 109 -0.96 12.12 -7.84
N LYS A 110 0.22 12.64 -7.50
CA LYS A 110 0.44 13.46 -6.30
C LYS A 110 0.83 14.89 -6.69
N GLN A 111 0.43 15.84 -5.87
CA GLN A 111 0.91 17.21 -5.95
C GLN A 111 2.04 17.39 -4.94
N VAL A 112 3.21 17.75 -5.42
CA VAL A 112 4.38 18.02 -4.58
C VAL A 112 4.87 19.45 -4.82
N PRO A 113 5.50 20.12 -3.83
CA PRO A 113 6.15 21.40 -4.06
C PRO A 113 7.19 21.27 -5.17
N ALA A 114 7.22 22.23 -6.09
CA ALA A 114 8.24 22.26 -7.14
C ALA A 114 9.63 22.30 -6.50
N PRO A 115 10.63 21.59 -7.04
CA PRO A 115 12.00 21.66 -6.54
C PRO A 115 12.46 23.12 -6.51
N SER A 116 12.94 23.58 -5.36
CA SER A 116 13.43 24.95 -5.13
C SER A 116 14.66 25.20 -6.00
N GLY A 117 14.47 25.83 -7.15
CA GLY A 117 15.54 26.18 -8.08
C GLY A 117 15.40 27.56 -8.73
N ARG A 118 14.26 28.21 -8.56
CA ARG A 118 14.01 29.63 -8.86
C ARG A 118 13.00 30.15 -7.86
N GLU A 119 13.43 30.95 -6.92
CA GLU A 119 12.55 31.75 -6.09
C GLU A 119 11.58 32.48 -7.02
N SER A 120 10.29 32.14 -6.93
CA SER A 120 9.26 32.91 -7.59
C SER A 120 9.26 34.27 -6.93
N LEU A 121 9.59 35.33 -7.66
CA LEU A 121 9.50 36.72 -7.22
C LEU A 121 8.09 37.13 -6.74
N PHE A 122 7.13 36.22 -6.78
CA PHE A 122 5.70 36.42 -6.39
C PHE A 122 5.20 35.39 -5.33
N GLY A 123 6.10 34.80 -4.54
CA GLY A 123 5.75 34.13 -3.27
C GLY A 123 4.55 33.17 -3.32
N GLY A 124 4.64 32.07 -4.06
CA GLY A 124 3.67 30.97 -3.98
C GLY A 124 4.36 29.63 -4.27
N ASP A 125 4.19 28.66 -3.39
CA ASP A 125 4.65 27.29 -3.60
C ASP A 125 3.94 26.72 -4.82
N ARG A 126 4.66 26.65 -5.95
CA ARG A 126 4.13 26.04 -7.17
C ARG A 126 4.08 24.52 -6.96
N LEU A 127 2.88 23.98 -6.90
CA LEU A 127 2.68 22.52 -6.87
C LEU A 127 2.88 21.96 -8.29
N VAL A 128 3.64 20.89 -8.40
CA VAL A 128 3.80 20.09 -9.62
C VAL A 128 3.16 18.72 -9.41
N LYS A 129 2.54 18.21 -10.48
CA LYS A 129 1.98 16.87 -10.50
C LYS A 129 3.09 15.87 -10.79
N VAL A 130 3.26 14.89 -9.92
CA VAL A 130 4.15 13.75 -10.11
C VAL A 130 3.34 12.47 -10.07
N LEU A 131 3.77 11.46 -10.80
CA LEU A 131 3.20 10.13 -10.72
C LEU A 131 4.04 9.30 -9.75
N GLU A 132 3.39 8.65 -8.81
CA GLU A 132 4.03 7.74 -7.88
C GLU A 132 3.58 6.30 -8.16
N LEU A 133 4.55 5.39 -8.18
CA LEU A 133 4.28 3.96 -8.27
C LEU A 133 3.81 3.43 -6.91
N THR A 134 2.59 2.93 -6.86
CA THR A 134 1.96 2.48 -5.62
C THR A 134 1.44 1.06 -5.80
N ARG A 135 1.64 0.17 -4.81
CA ARG A 135 1.00 -1.15 -4.84
C ARG A 135 -0.52 -1.00 -4.80
N MET A 136 -1.18 -1.75 -5.67
CA MET A 136 -2.63 -1.86 -5.62
C MET A 136 -3.05 -2.58 -4.35
N LEU A 137 -4.14 -2.11 -3.74
CA LEU A 137 -4.82 -2.90 -2.73
C LEU A 137 -5.45 -4.13 -3.41
N PRO A 138 -5.49 -5.29 -2.73
CA PRO A 138 -6.01 -6.51 -3.32
C PRO A 138 -7.43 -6.31 -3.84
N ALA A 139 -7.62 -6.52 -5.15
CA ALA A 139 -8.92 -6.35 -5.82
C ALA A 139 -9.56 -7.70 -6.23
N ASP A 140 -8.92 -8.82 -5.91
CA ASP A 140 -9.14 -10.11 -6.58
C ASP A 140 -10.30 -10.93 -6.03
N VAL A 141 -11.11 -10.38 -5.12
CA VAL A 141 -12.31 -11.07 -4.64
C VAL A 141 -13.52 -10.51 -5.38
N PRO A 142 -14.13 -11.28 -6.31
CA PRO A 142 -15.34 -10.85 -7.02
C PRO A 142 -16.44 -10.43 -6.03
N GLY A 143 -16.94 -9.19 -6.16
CA GLY A 143 -18.00 -8.64 -5.29
C GLY A 143 -17.53 -8.00 -3.99
N LEU A 144 -16.20 -7.94 -3.72
CA LEU A 144 -15.61 -7.15 -2.65
C LEU A 144 -14.73 -6.05 -3.25
N GLU A 145 -15.28 -4.87 -3.40
CA GLU A 145 -14.48 -3.69 -3.76
C GLU A 145 -13.75 -3.17 -2.52
N PHE A 146 -12.49 -3.59 -2.34
CA PHE A 146 -11.67 -3.21 -1.18
C PHE A 146 -11.50 -1.70 -1.07
N ARG A 147 -11.42 -0.98 -2.19
CA ARG A 147 -11.37 0.49 -2.20
C ARG A 147 -12.66 1.12 -1.66
N GLU A 148 -13.80 0.53 -2.00
CA GLU A 148 -15.09 0.96 -1.46
C GLU A 148 -15.18 0.67 0.04
N ALA A 149 -14.75 -0.53 0.46
CA ALA A 149 -14.69 -0.90 1.87
C ALA A 149 -13.74 0.00 2.67
N GLU A 150 -12.56 0.27 2.15
CA GLU A 150 -11.59 1.21 2.74
C GLU A 150 -12.18 2.61 2.86
N SER A 151 -12.75 3.16 1.78
CA SER A 151 -13.36 4.48 1.77
C SER A 151 -14.50 4.59 2.79
N GLU A 152 -15.37 3.59 2.88
CA GLU A 152 -16.45 3.54 3.87
C GLU A 152 -15.91 3.45 5.31
N ILE A 153 -14.90 2.61 5.53
CA ILE A 153 -14.25 2.48 6.84
C ILE A 153 -13.69 3.83 7.28
N VAL A 154 -12.93 4.52 6.42
CA VAL A 154 -12.36 5.83 6.73
C VAL A 154 -13.45 6.85 7.07
N GLN A 155 -14.55 6.89 6.28
CA GLN A 155 -15.69 7.77 6.56
C GLN A 155 -16.36 7.45 7.92
N LEU A 156 -16.48 6.18 8.28
CA LEU A 156 -17.06 5.77 9.56
C LEU A 156 -16.13 6.10 10.74
N LEU A 157 -14.83 5.90 10.57
CA LEU A 157 -13.84 6.29 11.58
C LEU A 157 -13.84 7.81 11.83
N ASP A 158 -13.90 8.60 10.76
CA ASP A 158 -14.01 10.07 10.86
C ASP A 158 -15.31 10.51 11.52
N ARG A 159 -16.44 9.94 11.11
CA ARG A 159 -17.77 10.24 11.67
C ARG A 159 -17.83 10.03 13.18
N HIS A 160 -17.13 9.04 13.68
CA HIS A 160 -17.13 8.70 15.10
C HIS A 160 -15.87 9.20 15.85
N ALA A 161 -15.01 9.97 15.18
CA ALA A 161 -13.75 10.51 15.72
C ALA A 161 -12.81 9.40 16.25
N PHE A 162 -12.76 8.25 15.60
CA PHE A 162 -11.86 7.14 15.93
C PHE A 162 -10.47 7.40 15.37
N THR A 163 -9.77 8.34 15.97
CA THR A 163 -8.52 8.90 15.45
C THR A 163 -7.35 7.94 15.55
N VAL A 164 -7.28 7.14 16.62
CA VAL A 164 -6.21 6.17 16.84
C VAL A 164 -6.32 5.03 15.82
N ALA A 165 -7.51 4.45 15.68
CA ALA A 165 -7.75 3.40 14.69
C ALA A 165 -7.48 3.90 13.28
N LYS A 166 -7.94 5.11 12.91
CA LYS A 166 -7.66 5.71 11.60
C LYS A 166 -6.16 5.86 11.35
N GLY A 167 -5.40 6.31 12.36
CA GLY A 167 -3.95 6.45 12.28
C GLY A 167 -3.26 5.11 11.96
N HIS A 168 -3.60 4.06 12.68
CA HIS A 168 -3.07 2.72 12.44
C HIS A 168 -3.46 2.17 11.07
N LEU A 169 -4.70 2.35 10.61
CA LEU A 169 -5.11 1.94 9.27
C LEU A 169 -4.28 2.66 8.19
N SER A 170 -4.11 3.97 8.30
CA SER A 170 -3.30 4.75 7.37
C SER A 170 -1.84 4.28 7.31
N GLN A 171 -1.23 3.99 8.47
CA GLN A 171 0.13 3.46 8.55
C GLN A 171 0.22 2.04 7.96
N ALA A 172 -0.77 1.19 8.23
CA ALA A 172 -0.83 -0.15 7.66
C ALA A 172 -0.87 -0.12 6.13
N LEU A 173 -1.76 0.70 5.55
CA LEU A 173 -1.90 0.85 4.11
C LEU A 173 -0.61 1.41 3.47
N SER A 174 -0.02 2.43 4.10
CA SER A 174 1.26 2.99 3.63
C SER A 174 2.40 1.99 3.67
N ALA A 175 2.52 1.20 4.73
CA ALA A 175 3.52 0.14 4.84
C ALA A 175 3.27 -0.98 3.81
N PHE A 176 2.01 -1.38 3.62
CA PHE A 176 1.61 -2.37 2.62
C PHE A 176 2.01 -1.92 1.20
N GLN A 177 1.71 -0.68 0.84
CA GLN A 177 2.05 -0.10 -0.46
C GLN A 177 3.56 -0.05 -0.74
N ARG A 178 4.39 0.05 0.32
CA ARG A 178 5.85 -0.02 0.21
C ARG A 178 6.43 -1.44 0.24
N GLY A 179 5.58 -2.47 0.40
CA GLY A 179 6.03 -3.87 0.56
C GLY A 179 6.65 -4.17 1.94
N GLU A 180 6.41 -3.33 2.93
CA GLU A 180 6.90 -3.49 4.31
C GLU A 180 5.94 -4.39 5.12
N TRP A 181 5.87 -5.68 4.76
CA TRP A 181 4.84 -6.61 5.23
C TRP A 181 4.78 -6.75 6.74
N SER A 182 5.92 -6.81 7.42
CA SER A 182 5.98 -6.90 8.88
C SER A 182 5.40 -5.65 9.55
N SER A 183 5.72 -4.47 9.03
CA SER A 183 5.19 -3.20 9.50
C SER A 183 3.69 -3.11 9.25
N ALA A 184 3.24 -3.47 8.04
CA ALA A 184 1.82 -3.51 7.69
C ALA A 184 1.03 -4.44 8.62
N ASN A 185 1.54 -5.65 8.89
CA ASN A 185 0.92 -6.61 9.77
C ASN A 185 0.83 -6.12 11.22
N GLY A 186 1.86 -5.45 11.72
CA GLY A 186 1.87 -4.81 13.04
C GLY A 186 0.80 -3.74 13.17
N GLU A 187 0.70 -2.86 12.18
CA GLU A 187 -0.27 -1.77 12.15
C GLU A 187 -1.71 -2.27 11.93
N LEU A 188 -1.93 -3.33 11.14
CA LEU A 188 -3.25 -3.97 11.02
C LEU A 188 -3.73 -4.56 12.34
N ARG A 189 -2.84 -5.16 13.11
CA ARG A 189 -3.16 -5.65 14.46
C ARG A 189 -3.54 -4.49 15.38
N ASN A 190 -2.75 -3.42 15.39
CA ASN A 190 -3.02 -2.23 16.18
C ASN A 190 -4.34 -1.57 15.76
N PHE A 191 -4.64 -1.49 14.48
CA PHE A 191 -5.91 -1.01 13.94
C PHE A 191 -7.08 -1.84 14.47
N TYR A 192 -6.98 -3.19 14.38
CA TYR A 192 -8.02 -4.11 14.84
C TYR A 192 -8.32 -3.94 16.33
N GLU A 193 -7.30 -3.80 17.14
CA GLU A 193 -7.44 -3.58 18.58
C GLU A 193 -8.01 -2.19 18.89
N SER A 194 -7.52 -1.17 18.21
CA SER A 194 -7.88 0.24 18.48
C SER A 194 -9.34 0.53 18.20
N TYR A 195 -9.90 0.11 17.05
CA TYR A 195 -11.31 0.42 16.77
C TYR A 195 -12.27 -0.26 17.76
N LEU A 196 -11.97 -1.49 18.20
CA LEU A 196 -12.77 -2.14 19.24
C LEU A 196 -12.68 -1.40 20.59
N ASN A 197 -11.49 -0.92 20.93
CA ASN A 197 -11.28 -0.13 22.14
C ASN A 197 -12.04 1.22 22.09
N GLU A 198 -11.99 1.91 20.95
CA GLU A 198 -12.69 3.17 20.75
C GLU A 198 -14.22 2.98 20.72
N MET A 199 -14.71 1.88 20.13
CA MET A 199 -16.13 1.50 20.21
C MET A 199 -16.59 1.27 21.64
N ALA A 200 -15.82 0.54 22.46
CA ALA A 200 -16.16 0.31 23.86
C ALA A 200 -16.28 1.64 24.62
N THR A 201 -15.30 2.52 24.46
CA THR A 201 -15.33 3.87 25.06
C THR A 201 -16.54 4.67 24.55
N GLY A 202 -16.79 4.67 23.27
CA GLY A 202 -17.93 5.37 22.66
C GLY A 202 -19.30 4.82 23.07
N LEU A 203 -19.38 3.56 23.49
CA LEU A 203 -20.59 2.93 24.05
C LEU A 203 -20.69 3.01 25.58
N GLY A 204 -19.78 3.75 26.23
CA GLY A 204 -19.88 4.07 27.64
C GLY A 204 -18.94 3.30 28.57
N TYR A 205 -17.91 2.62 28.05
CA TYR A 205 -16.88 2.02 28.91
C TYR A 205 -16.06 3.10 29.63
N MET A 206 -16.12 3.10 30.96
CA MET A 206 -15.45 4.09 31.82
C MET A 206 -14.26 3.50 32.61
N GLY A 207 -13.99 2.20 32.45
CA GLY A 207 -12.92 1.53 33.17
C GLY A 207 -11.53 1.83 32.60
N SER A 208 -10.49 1.63 33.43
CA SER A 208 -9.07 1.68 33.04
C SER A 208 -8.51 0.31 32.61
N GLY A 209 -9.38 -0.66 32.37
CA GLY A 209 -8.98 -2.03 32.01
C GLY A 209 -8.33 -2.14 30.63
N ASP A 210 -7.70 -3.27 30.40
CA ASP A 210 -7.05 -3.64 29.15
C ASP A 210 -8.07 -3.86 27.99
N SER A 211 -7.55 -4.18 26.82
CA SER A 211 -8.38 -4.46 25.64
C SER A 211 -9.33 -5.66 25.83
N LYS A 212 -8.98 -6.63 26.68
CA LYS A 212 -9.87 -7.75 27.00
C LYS A 212 -11.09 -7.26 27.78
N SER A 213 -10.88 -6.43 28.81
CA SER A 213 -11.95 -5.84 29.63
C SER A 213 -12.93 -5.02 28.77
N LYS A 214 -12.43 -4.31 27.76
CA LYS A 214 -13.28 -3.58 26.81
C LYS A 214 -14.10 -4.49 25.91
N ARG A 215 -13.54 -5.62 25.46
CA ARG A 215 -14.28 -6.63 24.69
C ARG A 215 -15.33 -7.34 25.56
N ASP A 216 -14.99 -7.65 26.80
CA ASP A 216 -15.96 -8.21 27.79
C ASP A 216 -17.13 -7.24 28.01
N TYR A 217 -16.85 -5.95 28.10
CA TYR A 217 -17.88 -4.90 28.17
C TYR A 217 -18.78 -4.88 26.93
N LEU A 218 -18.18 -4.91 25.74
CA LEU A 218 -18.96 -4.93 24.47
C LEU A 218 -19.87 -6.14 24.35
N GLY A 219 -19.43 -7.32 24.83
CA GLY A 219 -20.23 -8.54 24.90
C GLY A 219 -21.27 -8.53 26.00
N GLY A 220 -21.07 -7.78 27.08
CA GLY A 220 -21.96 -7.66 28.23
C GLY A 220 -23.05 -6.59 28.11
N LEU A 221 -23.02 -5.75 27.07
CA LEU A 221 -24.06 -4.74 26.82
C LEU A 221 -25.45 -5.37 26.61
N GLN A 222 -26.50 -4.60 26.85
CA GLN A 222 -27.89 -5.00 26.63
C GLN A 222 -28.57 -4.06 25.62
N PRO A 223 -28.86 -4.55 24.41
CA PRO A 223 -28.42 -5.81 23.82
C PRO A 223 -26.91 -5.86 23.60
N PRO A 224 -26.26 -7.03 23.50
CA PRO A 224 -24.82 -7.15 23.31
C PRO A 224 -24.36 -6.50 22.00
N PHE A 225 -23.17 -5.90 22.00
CA PHE A 225 -22.56 -5.40 20.76
C PHE A 225 -21.81 -6.51 20.04
N LEU A 226 -20.99 -7.28 20.76
CA LEU A 226 -20.38 -8.50 20.26
C LEU A 226 -21.31 -9.68 20.58
N LEU A 227 -21.75 -10.36 19.51
CA LEU A 227 -22.86 -11.34 19.59
C LEU A 227 -22.34 -12.74 19.96
N SER A 228 -22.77 -13.23 21.13
CA SER A 228 -22.42 -14.57 21.58
C SER A 228 -22.98 -15.69 20.71
N ASP A 229 -24.18 -15.48 20.14
CA ASP A 229 -24.85 -16.47 19.28
C ASP A 229 -24.10 -16.70 17.96
N TYR A 230 -23.32 -15.71 17.51
CA TYR A 230 -22.41 -15.82 16.36
C TYR A 230 -20.98 -16.17 16.76
N ASN A 231 -20.72 -16.56 18.02
CA ASN A 231 -19.39 -16.81 18.57
C ASN A 231 -18.40 -15.64 18.38
N GLU A 232 -18.90 -14.40 18.36
CA GLU A 232 -18.03 -13.24 18.24
C GLU A 232 -17.21 -13.02 19.51
N TRP A 233 -17.89 -13.10 20.69
CA TRP A 233 -17.26 -12.95 21.99
C TRP A 233 -18.01 -13.66 23.13
N HIS A 234 -17.25 -14.30 24.04
CA HIS A 234 -17.74 -14.83 25.31
C HIS A 234 -16.75 -14.49 26.44
N ALA A 235 -17.23 -13.93 27.54
CA ALA A 235 -16.38 -13.50 28.67
C ALA A 235 -15.60 -14.64 29.32
N ASN A 236 -16.17 -15.85 29.33
CA ASN A 236 -15.58 -17.03 30.02
C ASN A 236 -14.63 -17.86 29.17
N ASN A 237 -14.29 -17.45 27.95
CA ASN A 237 -13.33 -18.14 27.07
C ASN A 237 -13.60 -19.64 26.83
N GLN A 238 -14.82 -20.12 27.03
CA GLN A 238 -15.12 -21.57 26.94
C GLN A 238 -15.38 -22.06 25.51
N LYS A 239 -15.49 -21.16 24.54
CA LYS A 239 -15.73 -21.48 23.12
C LYS A 239 -14.76 -20.72 22.23
N PRO A 240 -14.44 -21.27 21.06
CA PRO A 240 -13.78 -20.50 20.02
C PRO A 240 -14.54 -19.21 19.75
N GLN A 241 -13.82 -18.09 19.67
CA GLN A 241 -14.41 -16.76 19.50
C GLN A 241 -13.78 -16.10 18.30
N PHE A 242 -14.60 -15.54 17.42
CA PHE A 242 -14.13 -14.90 16.19
C PHE A 242 -13.17 -13.73 16.49
N VAL A 243 -13.54 -12.82 17.39
CA VAL A 243 -12.73 -11.63 17.71
C VAL A 243 -11.39 -12.03 18.32
N GLN A 244 -11.38 -12.99 19.25
CA GLN A 244 -10.15 -13.45 19.85
C GLN A 244 -9.31 -14.30 18.88
N GLY A 245 -9.94 -15.12 18.07
CA GLY A 245 -9.28 -15.92 17.04
C GLY A 245 -8.56 -15.07 16.00
N LEU A 246 -9.22 -14.03 15.53
CA LEU A 246 -8.62 -13.08 14.58
C LEU A 246 -7.47 -12.30 15.23
N MET A 247 -7.63 -11.83 16.48
CA MET A 247 -6.55 -11.18 17.23
C MET A 247 -5.33 -12.10 17.38
N SER A 248 -5.56 -13.37 17.72
CA SER A 248 -4.51 -14.37 17.82
C SER A 248 -3.84 -14.67 16.48
N ARG A 249 -4.62 -14.70 15.38
CA ARG A 249 -4.09 -14.88 14.01
C ARG A 249 -3.21 -13.73 13.56
N MET A 250 -3.49 -12.52 14.02
CA MET A 250 -2.69 -11.33 13.70
C MET A 250 -1.42 -11.21 14.55
N HIS A 251 -1.30 -11.96 15.66
CA HIS A 251 -0.17 -11.86 16.57
C HIS A 251 1.15 -12.40 16.00
N PRO A 252 1.24 -13.59 15.35
CA PRO A 252 2.47 -14.08 14.75
C PRO A 252 2.93 -13.15 13.62
N HIS A 253 4.26 -12.94 13.49
CA HIS A 253 4.90 -12.15 12.42
C HIS A 253 4.49 -10.65 12.35
N GLY A 254 3.78 -10.15 13.35
CA GLY A 254 3.57 -8.71 13.54
C GLY A 254 4.36 -8.26 14.76
N GLY A 255 5.63 -7.84 14.59
CA GLY A 255 6.50 -7.40 15.68
C GLY A 255 7.33 -8.51 16.35
N HIS A 256 7.26 -9.75 15.87
CA HIS A 256 8.16 -10.84 16.29
C HIS A 256 9.18 -11.17 15.19
N PRO A 257 10.36 -11.75 15.54
CA PRO A 257 11.33 -12.21 14.57
C PRO A 257 10.69 -13.24 13.61
N GLY A 258 10.63 -12.91 12.32
CA GLY A 258 10.08 -13.75 11.28
C GLY A 258 9.88 -12.92 10.02
N LEU A 259 10.00 -13.55 8.85
CA LEU A 259 9.71 -12.89 7.58
C LEU A 259 8.20 -12.94 7.34
N SER A 260 7.58 -11.76 7.27
CA SER A 260 6.20 -11.64 6.77
C SER A 260 6.23 -11.70 5.25
N GLU A 261 5.36 -12.52 4.68
CA GLU A 261 5.19 -12.69 3.25
C GLU A 261 4.02 -11.84 2.73
N GLU A 262 4.07 -11.48 1.45
CA GLU A 262 3.04 -10.69 0.78
C GLU A 262 1.65 -11.36 0.87
N GLU A 263 1.58 -12.68 0.66
CA GLU A 263 0.33 -13.43 0.74
C GLU A 263 -0.32 -13.33 2.12
N ASP A 264 0.47 -13.49 3.20
CA ASP A 264 -0.03 -13.35 4.57
C ASP A 264 -0.45 -11.90 4.89
N ALA A 265 0.32 -10.90 4.45
CA ALA A 265 -0.02 -9.49 4.62
C ALA A 265 -1.30 -9.12 3.86
N THR A 266 -1.46 -9.63 2.64
CA THR A 266 -2.67 -9.48 1.82
C THR A 266 -3.89 -10.07 2.51
N PHE A 267 -3.80 -11.32 2.99
CA PHE A 267 -4.88 -11.96 3.73
C PHE A 267 -5.27 -11.15 4.98
N ARG A 268 -4.28 -10.68 5.76
CA ARG A 268 -4.53 -9.88 6.97
C ARG A 268 -5.21 -8.56 6.65
N LEU A 269 -4.78 -7.88 5.59
CA LEU A 269 -5.41 -6.64 5.14
C LEU A 269 -6.88 -6.88 4.78
N GLN A 270 -7.15 -7.88 3.97
CA GLN A 270 -8.49 -8.23 3.52
C GLN A 270 -9.42 -8.53 4.69
N ILE A 271 -9.03 -9.46 5.56
CA ILE A 271 -9.89 -9.87 6.69
C ILE A 271 -10.09 -8.73 7.70
N SER A 272 -9.08 -7.87 7.89
CA SER A 272 -9.19 -6.70 8.77
C SER A 272 -10.19 -5.69 8.24
N LEU A 273 -10.14 -5.37 6.95
CA LEU A 273 -11.07 -4.41 6.32
C LEU A 273 -12.52 -4.95 6.35
N VAL A 274 -12.73 -6.22 5.99
CA VAL A 274 -14.07 -6.83 6.02
C VAL A 274 -14.64 -6.84 7.44
N THR A 275 -13.83 -7.20 8.42
CA THR A 275 -14.25 -7.25 9.83
C THR A 275 -14.52 -5.86 10.39
N ALA A 276 -13.64 -4.89 10.10
CA ALA A 276 -13.83 -3.51 10.53
C ALA A 276 -15.10 -2.90 9.95
N ARG A 277 -15.37 -3.13 8.66
CA ARG A 277 -16.61 -2.68 8.01
C ARG A 277 -17.85 -3.21 8.73
N LEU A 278 -17.89 -4.51 9.07
CA LEU A 278 -19.00 -5.13 9.79
C LEU A 278 -19.24 -4.44 11.14
N PHE A 279 -18.20 -4.31 11.95
CA PHE A 279 -18.37 -3.74 13.30
C PHE A 279 -18.60 -2.23 13.29
N LEU A 280 -17.98 -1.48 12.39
CA LEU A 280 -18.20 -0.03 12.26
C LEU A 280 -19.62 0.29 11.79
N ARG A 281 -20.18 -0.48 10.85
CA ARG A 281 -21.58 -0.36 10.44
C ARG A 281 -22.53 -0.63 11.61
N ARG A 282 -22.35 -1.74 12.32
CA ARG A 282 -23.12 -2.08 13.52
C ARG A 282 -23.03 -0.99 14.60
N TYR A 283 -21.83 -0.44 14.80
CA TYR A 283 -21.63 0.66 15.73
C TYR A 283 -22.39 1.92 15.29
N ASN A 284 -22.29 2.29 14.02
CA ASN A 284 -22.99 3.44 13.46
C ASN A 284 -24.52 3.32 13.59
N GLU A 285 -25.08 2.15 13.31
CA GLU A 285 -26.49 1.87 13.48
C GLU A 285 -26.91 2.00 14.95
N ARG A 286 -26.15 1.37 15.86
CA ARG A 286 -26.44 1.46 17.29
C ARG A 286 -26.39 2.90 17.82
N LYS A 287 -25.41 3.71 17.37
CA LYS A 287 -25.31 5.14 17.76
C LYS A 287 -26.45 5.97 17.18
N SER A 288 -27.02 5.62 16.04
CA SER A 288 -28.17 6.32 15.47
C SER A 288 -29.47 6.05 16.23
N ILE A 289 -29.61 4.87 16.84
CA ILE A 289 -30.79 4.50 17.66
C ILE A 289 -30.71 5.17 19.06
N LEU A 290 -29.51 5.42 19.57
CA LEU A 290 -29.31 6.02 20.89
C LEU A 290 -29.36 7.56 20.89
N ARG A 291 -29.49 8.19 19.72
CA ARG A 291 -29.73 9.63 19.54
C ARG A 291 -31.23 9.91 19.51
#